data_8342e8088243d1255212b48f016cfdd2
#
_entry.id   8342e8088243d1255212b48f016cfdd2
#
_cell.length_a   1.000
_cell.length_b   1.000
_cell.length_c   1.000
_cell.angle_alpha   90.00
_cell.angle_beta   90.00
_cell.angle_gamma   90.00
#
_symmetry.space_group_name_H-M   'P 1'
#
loop_
_entity.id
_entity.type
_entity.pdbx_description
1 polymer ?
#
loop_
_entity_poly.entity_id
_entity_poly.type
_entity_poly.pdbx_seq_one_letter_code
_entity_poly.pdbx_strand_id
1 'polypeptide(L)'
;GWQRPTKTMVDTMAEYLKGKNPDYIEHHYQWLYRSSHFMGSVVQGALSAIDIALWDIKGKRLGVPIYDLMGGKTRDKVRCYMHVGGTTKDDLVASAQAAVKDGFTAVRFTPFPPDYYLHKSYTEWADEAVDRVGAVKEAVGGEVDICVEIHRQMAPAESIWLGRRLEQFNPFFYEDPMLPDSPARMGDVADQCNIPIATGERFTTIFEYEQLL
;
A
#
# COMPACT_ATOMS: atom_id res chain seq x y z
N GLY A 1 0.19 5.38 10.30
CA GLY A 1 0.28 6.83 10.09
C GLY A 1 0.29 7.62 11.38
N TRP A 2 0.54 8.89 11.28
CA TRP A 2 0.62 9.84 12.39
C TRP A 2 -0.78 10.34 12.78
N GLN A 3 -1.62 9.50 13.35
CA GLN A 3 -3.04 9.81 13.63
C GLN A 3 -3.24 11.08 14.46
N ARG A 4 -2.52 11.24 15.58
CA ARG A 4 -2.66 12.42 16.47
C ARG A 4 -2.24 13.73 15.78
N PRO A 5 -1.04 13.84 15.16
CA PRO A 5 -0.66 15.02 14.40
C PRO A 5 -1.64 15.33 13.25
N THR A 6 -2.08 14.31 12.50
CA THR A 6 -3.06 14.49 11.41
C THR A 6 -4.39 15.02 11.93
N LYS A 7 -4.91 14.49 13.05
CA LYS A 7 -6.13 15.03 13.68
C LYS A 7 -5.97 16.52 14.05
N THR A 8 -4.86 16.88 14.67
CA THR A 8 -4.61 18.30 15.03
C THR A 8 -4.56 19.19 13.79
N MET A 9 -4.00 18.69 12.68
CA MET A 9 -3.98 19.42 11.42
C MET A 9 -5.38 19.56 10.81
N VAL A 10 -6.22 18.51 10.88
CA VAL A 10 -7.64 18.60 10.49
C VAL A 10 -8.36 19.66 11.29
N ASP A 11 -8.19 19.68 12.63
CA ASP A 11 -8.81 20.69 13.50
C ASP A 11 -8.37 22.11 13.09
N THR A 12 -7.09 22.30 12.76
CA THR A 12 -6.55 23.58 12.29
C THR A 12 -7.15 24.01 10.95
N MET A 13 -7.23 23.09 9.99
CA MET A 13 -7.81 23.37 8.67
C MET A 13 -9.33 23.60 8.75
N ALA A 14 -10.02 22.96 9.68
CA ALA A 14 -11.46 23.11 9.88
C ALA A 14 -11.85 24.53 10.27
N GLU A 15 -10.98 25.30 10.92
CA GLU A 15 -11.24 26.71 11.24
C GLU A 15 -11.50 27.55 9.97
N TYR A 16 -10.76 27.28 8.90
CA TYR A 16 -11.00 27.91 7.61
C TYR A 16 -12.38 27.55 7.02
N LEU A 17 -12.85 26.33 7.22
CA LEU A 17 -14.08 25.82 6.59
C LEU A 17 -15.35 26.31 7.29
N LYS A 18 -15.27 26.79 8.52
CA LYS A 18 -16.43 27.25 9.28
C LYS A 18 -17.20 28.30 8.51
N GLY A 19 -18.51 28.06 8.32
CA GLY A 19 -19.42 28.97 7.61
C GLY A 19 -19.23 29.04 6.11
N LYS A 20 -18.37 28.21 5.52
CA LYS A 20 -18.18 28.16 4.07
C LYS A 20 -19.10 27.14 3.41
N ASN A 21 -19.38 27.35 2.12
CA ASN A 21 -20.19 26.44 1.35
C ASN A 21 -19.39 25.14 1.04
N PRO A 22 -19.84 23.97 1.54
CA PRO A 22 -19.14 22.71 1.35
C PRO A 22 -19.11 22.22 -0.11
N ASP A 23 -19.89 22.81 -0.99
CA ASP A 23 -19.94 22.41 -2.41
C ASP A 23 -18.75 22.87 -3.23
N TYR A 24 -17.99 23.82 -2.74
CA TYR A 24 -16.81 24.34 -3.41
C TYR A 24 -15.58 23.47 -3.12
N ILE A 25 -15.71 22.13 -3.33
CA ILE A 25 -14.74 21.12 -2.95
C ILE A 25 -13.36 21.45 -3.51
N GLU A 26 -13.25 21.63 -4.83
CA GLU A 26 -11.98 21.97 -5.49
C GLU A 26 -11.40 23.30 -4.98
N HIS A 27 -12.22 24.30 -4.75
CA HIS A 27 -11.76 25.57 -4.19
C HIS A 27 -11.15 25.38 -2.79
N HIS A 28 -11.81 24.58 -1.93
CA HIS A 28 -11.30 24.31 -0.58
C HIS A 28 -10.02 23.47 -0.64
N TYR A 29 -9.95 22.47 -1.52
CA TYR A 29 -8.76 21.70 -1.74
C TYR A 29 -7.58 22.59 -2.15
N GLN A 30 -7.74 23.39 -3.18
CA GLN A 30 -6.69 24.28 -3.69
C GLN A 30 -6.25 25.32 -2.65
N TRP A 31 -7.18 25.88 -1.90
CA TRP A 31 -6.85 26.85 -0.86
C TRP A 31 -6.05 26.20 0.27
N LEU A 32 -6.51 25.07 0.81
CA LEU A 32 -5.83 24.34 1.88
C LEU A 32 -4.47 23.80 1.44
N TYR A 33 -4.39 23.29 0.21
CA TYR A 33 -3.13 22.82 -0.37
C TYR A 33 -2.09 23.93 -0.47
N ARG A 34 -2.47 25.10 -0.99
CA ARG A 34 -1.56 26.23 -1.23
C ARG A 34 -1.26 27.05 0.00
N SER A 35 -2.12 27.04 1.02
CA SER A 35 -1.91 27.78 2.25
C SER A 35 -0.83 27.18 3.17
N SER A 36 -0.47 25.91 2.94
CA SER A 36 0.59 25.23 3.69
C SER A 36 1.93 25.43 3.01
N HIS A 37 2.87 26.07 3.72
CA HIS A 37 4.22 26.34 3.24
C HIS A 37 5.07 25.06 3.13
N PHE A 38 4.87 24.16 4.09
CA PHE A 38 5.56 22.88 4.17
C PHE A 38 4.56 21.75 3.99
N MET A 39 4.86 20.87 3.04
CA MET A 39 4.03 19.70 2.73
C MET A 39 4.55 18.47 3.49
N GLY A 40 3.84 17.40 3.43
CA GLY A 40 4.23 16.13 4.01
C GLY A 40 3.00 15.32 4.41
N SER A 41 3.21 14.08 4.85
CA SER A 41 2.15 13.10 5.09
C SER A 41 1.08 13.55 6.08
N VAL A 42 1.42 14.37 7.08
CA VAL A 42 0.45 14.89 8.06
C VAL A 42 -0.49 15.91 7.41
N VAL A 43 0.06 16.86 6.67
CA VAL A 43 -0.72 17.91 5.96
C VAL A 43 -1.57 17.27 4.86
N GLN A 44 -0.97 16.41 4.04
CA GLN A 44 -1.68 15.74 2.95
C GLN A 44 -2.76 14.78 3.48
N GLY A 45 -2.49 14.07 4.57
CA GLY A 45 -3.48 13.21 5.21
C GLY A 45 -4.67 14.00 5.78
N ALA A 46 -4.44 15.18 6.35
CA ALA A 46 -5.50 16.05 6.82
C ALA A 46 -6.31 16.63 5.66
N LEU A 47 -5.65 17.08 4.61
CA LEU A 47 -6.28 17.58 3.39
C LEU A 47 -7.17 16.50 2.74
N SER A 48 -6.65 15.29 2.60
CA SER A 48 -7.39 14.14 2.08
C SER A 48 -8.63 13.81 2.92
N ALA A 49 -8.51 13.83 4.24
CA ALA A 49 -9.65 13.57 5.13
C ALA A 49 -10.77 14.62 4.96
N ILE A 50 -10.41 15.88 4.80
CA ILE A 50 -11.37 16.96 4.54
C ILE A 50 -12.02 16.83 3.16
N ASP A 51 -11.23 16.53 2.14
CA ASP A 51 -11.72 16.34 0.77
C ASP A 51 -12.73 15.19 0.70
N ILE A 52 -12.39 14.04 1.30
CA ILE A 52 -13.32 12.89 1.41
C ILE A 52 -14.62 13.29 2.13
N ALA A 53 -14.54 14.07 3.22
CA ALA A 53 -15.72 14.51 3.95
C ALA A 53 -16.60 15.45 3.12
N LEU A 54 -16.02 16.36 2.34
CA LEU A 54 -16.77 17.26 1.45
C LEU A 54 -17.48 16.49 0.32
N TRP A 55 -16.82 15.51 -0.27
CA TRP A 55 -17.45 14.61 -1.26
C TRP A 55 -18.58 13.78 -0.64
N ASP A 56 -18.39 13.27 0.57
CA ASP A 56 -19.42 12.50 1.28
C ASP A 56 -20.67 13.39 1.60
N ILE A 57 -20.45 14.62 2.04
CA ILE A 57 -21.54 15.60 2.23
C ILE A 57 -22.29 15.84 0.92
N LYS A 58 -21.59 16.02 -0.19
CA LYS A 58 -22.19 16.24 -1.51
C LYS A 58 -23.00 15.04 -1.96
N GLY A 59 -22.47 13.83 -1.86
CA GLY A 59 -23.17 12.61 -2.21
C GLY A 59 -24.44 12.41 -1.37
N LYS A 60 -24.34 12.58 -0.06
CA LYS A 60 -25.50 12.50 0.85
C LYS A 60 -26.58 13.54 0.56
N ARG A 61 -26.17 14.76 0.27
CA ARG A 61 -27.12 15.83 -0.09
C ARG A 61 -27.86 15.55 -1.40
N LEU A 62 -27.19 14.97 -2.38
CA LEU A 62 -27.76 14.62 -3.66
C LEU A 62 -28.49 13.26 -3.65
N GLY A 63 -28.34 12.47 -2.58
CA GLY A 63 -28.94 11.15 -2.46
C GLY A 63 -28.30 10.09 -3.37
N VAL A 64 -27.03 10.30 -3.77
CA VAL A 64 -26.29 9.39 -4.66
C VAL A 64 -24.97 8.96 -4.06
N PRO A 65 -24.46 7.76 -4.38
CA PRO A 65 -23.10 7.37 -3.99
C PRO A 65 -22.05 8.21 -4.74
N ILE A 66 -20.89 8.40 -4.11
CA ILE A 66 -19.84 9.27 -4.68
C ILE A 66 -19.38 8.79 -6.07
N TYR A 67 -19.32 7.49 -6.30
CA TYR A 67 -18.89 6.97 -7.60
C TYR A 67 -19.80 7.42 -8.77
N ASP A 68 -21.09 7.70 -8.54
CA ASP A 68 -21.96 8.26 -9.56
C ASP A 68 -21.55 9.69 -9.96
N LEU A 69 -21.00 10.45 -9.00
CA LEU A 69 -20.46 11.79 -9.25
C LEU A 69 -19.10 11.76 -9.97
N MET A 70 -18.44 10.62 -9.94
CA MET A 70 -17.09 10.40 -10.52
C MET A 70 -17.11 9.64 -11.87
N GLY A 71 -18.27 9.49 -12.49
CA GLY A 71 -18.40 8.84 -13.80
C GLY A 71 -19.14 7.51 -13.79
N GLY A 72 -19.61 7.06 -12.63
CA GLY A 72 -20.45 5.87 -12.50
C GLY A 72 -19.71 4.59 -12.19
N LYS A 73 -20.49 3.54 -12.03
CA LYS A 73 -20.03 2.22 -11.59
C LYS A 73 -19.44 1.42 -12.75
N THR A 74 -18.24 0.90 -12.57
CA THR A 74 -17.57 0.06 -13.59
C THR A 74 -17.66 -1.43 -13.28
N ARG A 75 -17.97 -1.82 -12.05
CA ARG A 75 -18.07 -3.22 -11.59
C ARG A 75 -18.91 -3.32 -10.32
N ASP A 76 -19.43 -4.51 -10.04
CA ASP A 76 -20.23 -4.77 -8.84
C ASP A 76 -19.41 -5.20 -7.63
N LYS A 77 -18.24 -5.79 -7.87
CA LYS A 77 -17.36 -6.31 -6.83
C LYS A 77 -15.91 -5.97 -7.14
N VAL A 78 -15.12 -5.79 -6.08
CA VAL A 78 -13.66 -5.64 -6.15
C VAL A 78 -13.05 -6.90 -5.56
N ARG A 79 -12.11 -7.53 -6.27
CA ARG A 79 -11.30 -8.63 -5.75
C ARG A 79 -10.41 -8.11 -4.62
N CYS A 80 -10.41 -8.79 -3.50
CA CYS A 80 -9.57 -8.46 -2.35
C CYS A 80 -8.58 -9.58 -2.08
N TYR A 81 -7.41 -9.22 -1.55
CA TYR A 81 -6.52 -10.17 -0.90
C TYR A 81 -6.69 -10.13 0.62
N MET A 82 -6.34 -11.22 1.29
CA MET A 82 -6.23 -11.24 2.75
C MET A 82 -4.77 -11.02 3.18
N HIS A 83 -4.56 -10.12 4.14
CA HIS A 83 -3.26 -9.99 4.78
C HIS A 83 -3.10 -11.13 5.80
N VAL A 84 -2.13 -12.01 5.56
CA VAL A 84 -1.83 -13.15 6.40
C VAL A 84 -0.46 -13.00 7.04
N GLY A 85 -0.22 -13.66 8.16
CA GLY A 85 1.04 -13.53 8.88
C GLY A 85 1.23 -14.65 9.89
N GLY A 86 2.44 -14.74 10.42
CA GLY A 86 2.84 -15.69 11.44
C GLY A 86 4.28 -15.49 11.85
N THR A 87 4.59 -15.78 13.09
CA THR A 87 5.98 -15.68 13.58
C THR A 87 6.83 -16.81 13.01
N THR A 88 6.31 -18.01 12.98
CA THR A 88 6.95 -19.17 12.36
C THR A 88 6.45 -19.36 10.93
N LYS A 89 7.17 -20.19 10.16
CA LYS A 89 6.75 -20.62 8.83
C LYS A 89 5.40 -21.35 8.90
N ASP A 90 5.21 -22.21 9.85
CA ASP A 90 3.98 -23.01 10.02
C ASP A 90 2.78 -22.12 10.37
N ASP A 91 2.97 -21.10 11.23
CA ASP A 91 1.91 -20.11 11.52
C ASP A 91 1.50 -19.33 10.27
N LEU A 92 2.48 -18.92 9.45
CA LEU A 92 2.22 -18.20 8.21
C LEU A 92 1.44 -19.06 7.22
N VAL A 93 1.84 -20.33 7.04
CA VAL A 93 1.14 -21.31 6.21
C VAL A 93 -0.28 -21.54 6.71
N ALA A 94 -0.48 -21.78 8.00
CA ALA A 94 -1.79 -21.97 8.58
C ALA A 94 -2.71 -20.74 8.38
N SER A 95 -2.16 -19.53 8.55
CA SER A 95 -2.89 -18.29 8.30
C SER A 95 -3.31 -18.14 6.83
N ALA A 96 -2.44 -18.51 5.90
CA ALA A 96 -2.73 -18.48 4.47
C ALA A 96 -3.83 -19.49 4.09
N GLN A 97 -3.74 -20.72 4.60
CA GLN A 97 -4.77 -21.76 4.38
C GLN A 97 -6.13 -21.35 4.97
N ALA A 98 -6.15 -20.69 6.13
CA ALA A 98 -7.38 -20.18 6.72
C ALA A 98 -8.03 -19.12 5.82
N ALA A 99 -7.25 -18.18 5.25
CA ALA A 99 -7.75 -17.19 4.32
C ALA A 99 -8.36 -17.82 3.05
N VAL A 100 -7.72 -18.86 2.51
CA VAL A 100 -8.25 -19.61 1.36
C VAL A 100 -9.56 -20.32 1.72
N LYS A 101 -9.64 -20.91 2.89
CA LYS A 101 -10.88 -21.54 3.41
C LYS A 101 -12.02 -20.52 3.55
N ASP A 102 -11.71 -19.27 3.89
CA ASP A 102 -12.67 -18.18 3.98
C ASP A 102 -13.06 -17.59 2.59
N GLY A 103 -12.52 -18.16 1.51
CA GLY A 103 -12.87 -17.82 0.13
C GLY A 103 -11.99 -16.76 -0.53
N PHE A 104 -10.89 -16.36 0.08
CA PHE A 104 -9.93 -15.46 -0.57
C PHE A 104 -9.14 -16.20 -1.65
N THR A 105 -8.99 -15.55 -2.79
CA THR A 105 -8.23 -16.06 -3.94
C THR A 105 -6.85 -15.42 -4.07
N ALA A 106 -6.50 -14.55 -3.12
CA ALA A 106 -5.19 -13.93 -3.03
C ALA A 106 -4.83 -13.70 -1.55
N VAL A 107 -3.56 -13.90 -1.22
CA VAL A 107 -2.99 -13.65 0.12
C VAL A 107 -1.77 -12.76 0.01
N ARG A 108 -1.62 -11.83 0.94
CA ARG A 108 -0.48 -10.92 1.02
C ARG A 108 0.23 -11.10 2.36
N PHE A 109 1.54 -11.18 2.34
CA PHE A 109 2.35 -11.37 3.55
C PHE A 109 3.77 -10.85 3.40
N THR A 110 4.37 -10.56 4.56
CA THR A 110 5.79 -10.29 4.67
C THR A 110 6.51 -11.59 5.00
N PRO A 111 7.50 -12.02 4.20
CA PRO A 111 8.16 -13.33 4.40
C PRO A 111 9.21 -13.33 5.51
N PHE A 112 9.36 -12.22 6.23
CA PHE A 112 10.34 -12.08 7.29
C PHE A 112 9.69 -12.14 8.67
N PRO A 113 10.34 -12.77 9.67
CA PRO A 113 9.95 -12.59 11.05
C PRO A 113 10.26 -11.15 11.51
N PRO A 114 9.63 -10.67 12.59
CA PRO A 114 9.96 -9.38 13.16
C PRO A 114 11.47 -9.26 13.46
N ASP A 115 12.04 -8.07 13.22
CA ASP A 115 13.43 -7.73 13.57
C ASP A 115 14.53 -8.63 12.95
N TYR A 116 14.22 -9.32 11.85
CA TYR A 116 15.14 -10.24 11.18
C TYR A 116 16.50 -9.61 10.85
N TYR A 117 16.52 -8.34 10.48
CA TYR A 117 17.73 -7.58 10.09
C TYR A 117 18.67 -7.31 11.27
N LEU A 118 18.22 -7.46 12.52
CA LEU A 118 19.04 -7.29 13.72
C LEU A 118 19.83 -8.57 14.08
N HIS A 119 19.40 -9.72 13.58
CA HIS A 119 19.86 -11.01 14.09
C HIS A 119 20.46 -11.93 13.04
N LYS A 120 20.34 -11.60 11.75
CA LYS A 120 20.77 -12.44 10.64
C LYS A 120 21.52 -11.65 9.59
N SER A 121 22.44 -12.32 8.92
CA SER A 121 23.07 -11.79 7.72
C SER A 121 22.03 -11.70 6.57
N TYR A 122 22.35 -10.89 5.58
CA TYR A 122 21.52 -10.76 4.38
C TYR A 122 21.18 -12.10 3.72
N THR A 123 22.18 -12.97 3.58
CA THR A 123 21.98 -14.27 2.94
C THR A 123 21.02 -15.15 3.75
N GLU A 124 21.20 -15.22 5.06
CA GLU A 124 20.36 -16.05 5.94
C GLU A 124 18.88 -15.65 5.90
N TRP A 125 18.57 -14.36 6.04
CA TRP A 125 17.19 -13.95 6.02
C TRP A 125 16.55 -14.04 4.62
N ALA A 126 17.33 -13.87 3.56
CA ALA A 126 16.82 -14.04 2.20
C ALA A 126 16.56 -15.53 1.87
N ASP A 127 17.39 -16.45 2.36
CA ASP A 127 17.13 -17.90 2.25
C ASP A 127 15.85 -18.27 2.99
N GLU A 128 15.65 -17.73 4.19
CA GLU A 128 14.41 -17.94 4.96
C GLU A 128 13.19 -17.35 4.26
N ALA A 129 13.30 -16.17 3.65
CA ALA A 129 12.22 -15.57 2.89
C ALA A 129 11.79 -16.44 1.72
N VAL A 130 12.74 -16.97 0.96
CA VAL A 130 12.48 -17.89 -0.15
C VAL A 130 11.79 -19.18 0.33
N ASP A 131 12.26 -19.76 1.45
CA ASP A 131 11.65 -20.96 2.05
C ASP A 131 10.20 -20.68 2.51
N ARG A 132 9.95 -19.56 3.16
CA ARG A 132 8.59 -19.17 3.61
C ARG A 132 7.63 -18.91 2.45
N VAL A 133 8.08 -18.19 1.41
CA VAL A 133 7.26 -17.95 0.21
C VAL A 133 6.93 -19.25 -0.50
N GLY A 134 7.92 -20.16 -0.65
CA GLY A 134 7.72 -21.47 -1.22
C GLY A 134 6.71 -22.30 -0.44
N ALA A 135 6.83 -22.33 0.89
CA ALA A 135 5.90 -23.06 1.74
C ALA A 135 4.46 -22.55 1.64
N VAL A 136 4.26 -21.22 1.61
CA VAL A 136 2.93 -20.65 1.40
C VAL A 136 2.40 -21.01 0.01
N LYS A 137 3.20 -20.87 -1.05
CA LYS A 137 2.78 -21.19 -2.43
C LYS A 137 2.37 -22.64 -2.58
N GLU A 138 3.12 -23.55 -1.99
CA GLU A 138 2.80 -25.00 -1.97
C GLU A 138 1.47 -25.24 -1.22
N ALA A 139 1.29 -24.63 -0.07
CA ALA A 139 0.15 -24.84 0.80
C ALA A 139 -1.17 -24.29 0.25
N VAL A 140 -1.14 -23.16 -0.49
CA VAL A 140 -2.34 -22.53 -1.05
C VAL A 140 -2.64 -22.96 -2.48
N GLY A 141 -1.67 -23.55 -3.18
CA GLY A 141 -1.84 -24.07 -4.53
C GLY A 141 -1.71 -23.03 -5.65
N GLY A 142 -1.89 -23.51 -6.89
CA GLY A 142 -1.70 -22.70 -8.11
C GLY A 142 -2.77 -21.65 -8.35
N GLU A 143 -3.99 -21.89 -7.90
CA GLU A 143 -5.17 -21.04 -8.12
C GLU A 143 -5.22 -19.79 -7.21
N VAL A 144 -4.35 -19.74 -6.19
CA VAL A 144 -4.29 -18.61 -5.25
C VAL A 144 -3.08 -17.75 -5.57
N ASP A 145 -3.33 -16.46 -5.77
CA ASP A 145 -2.26 -15.48 -5.95
C ASP A 145 -1.56 -15.19 -4.63
N ILE A 146 -0.25 -15.16 -4.66
CA ILE A 146 0.58 -14.71 -3.55
C ILE A 146 1.15 -13.33 -3.84
N CYS A 147 1.00 -12.42 -2.88
CA CYS A 147 1.50 -11.06 -2.92
C CYS A 147 2.58 -10.92 -1.86
N VAL A 148 3.82 -10.66 -2.27
CA VAL A 148 4.97 -10.65 -1.35
C VAL A 148 5.35 -9.22 -1.03
N GLU A 149 5.27 -8.86 0.24
CA GLU A 149 5.65 -7.54 0.71
C GLU A 149 6.97 -7.54 1.48
N ILE A 150 7.82 -6.56 1.19
CA ILE A 150 9.14 -6.40 1.81
C ILE A 150 9.17 -5.29 2.85
N HIS A 151 8.18 -4.40 2.86
CA HIS A 151 8.12 -3.29 3.81
C HIS A 151 9.31 -2.33 3.73
N ARG A 152 9.87 -2.10 2.54
CA ARG A 152 10.84 -1.03 2.29
C ARG A 152 12.17 -1.16 3.04
N GLN A 153 12.64 -2.35 3.32
CA GLN A 153 13.80 -2.53 4.20
C GLN A 153 15.11 -2.87 3.47
N MET A 154 15.07 -3.01 2.15
CA MET A 154 16.24 -3.44 1.38
C MET A 154 16.89 -2.31 0.59
N ALA A 155 18.19 -2.46 0.34
CA ALA A 155 18.88 -1.74 -0.70
C ALA A 155 18.50 -2.29 -2.10
N PRO A 156 18.67 -1.51 -3.19
CA PRO A 156 18.30 -1.97 -4.54
C PRO A 156 18.93 -3.32 -4.93
N ALA A 157 20.22 -3.52 -4.66
CA ALA A 157 20.92 -4.77 -4.97
C ALA A 157 20.32 -5.98 -4.23
N GLU A 158 19.94 -5.79 -2.97
CA GLU A 158 19.29 -6.82 -2.14
C GLU A 158 17.91 -7.16 -2.68
N SER A 159 17.14 -6.12 -3.04
CA SER A 159 15.80 -6.25 -3.62
C SER A 159 15.82 -7.03 -4.92
N ILE A 160 16.75 -6.71 -5.81
CA ILE A 160 16.94 -7.40 -7.10
C ILE A 160 17.31 -8.87 -6.87
N TRP A 161 18.26 -9.12 -5.99
CA TRP A 161 18.73 -10.48 -5.73
C TRP A 161 17.63 -11.36 -5.13
N LEU A 162 16.88 -10.86 -4.16
CA LEU A 162 15.73 -11.60 -3.59
C LEU A 162 14.62 -11.76 -4.62
N GLY A 163 14.25 -10.68 -5.33
CA GLY A 163 13.20 -10.72 -6.35
C GLY A 163 13.43 -11.82 -7.37
N ARG A 164 14.64 -11.93 -7.91
CA ARG A 164 15.01 -13.00 -8.85
C ARG A 164 14.86 -14.42 -8.27
N ARG A 165 15.11 -14.60 -7.00
CA ARG A 165 14.91 -15.88 -6.32
C ARG A 165 13.45 -16.21 -6.08
N LEU A 166 12.59 -15.18 -5.95
CA LEU A 166 11.15 -15.32 -5.77
C LEU A 166 10.40 -15.59 -7.09
N GLU A 167 10.97 -15.27 -8.24
CA GLU A 167 10.36 -15.47 -9.57
C GLU A 167 9.84 -16.89 -9.77
N GLN A 168 10.53 -17.90 -9.24
CA GLN A 168 10.14 -19.32 -9.36
C GLN A 168 8.75 -19.63 -8.76
N PHE A 169 8.26 -18.79 -7.83
CA PHE A 169 6.95 -18.94 -7.20
C PHE A 169 5.85 -18.15 -7.90
N ASN A 170 6.20 -17.36 -8.92
CA ASN A 170 5.31 -16.53 -9.70
C ASN A 170 4.39 -15.65 -8.82
N PRO A 171 4.92 -14.76 -7.96
CA PRO A 171 4.11 -13.85 -7.18
C PRO A 171 3.28 -12.93 -8.07
N PHE A 172 2.08 -12.58 -7.63
CA PHE A 172 1.22 -11.64 -8.32
C PHE A 172 1.84 -10.23 -8.35
N PHE A 173 2.49 -9.85 -7.24
CA PHE A 173 3.37 -8.68 -7.20
C PHE A 173 4.41 -8.80 -6.08
N TYR A 174 5.44 -7.97 -6.20
CA TYR A 174 6.52 -7.75 -5.23
C TYR A 174 6.39 -6.32 -4.70
N GLU A 175 5.89 -6.18 -3.47
CA GLU A 175 5.48 -4.89 -2.92
C GLU A 175 6.59 -4.25 -2.11
N ASP A 176 6.78 -2.95 -2.34
CA ASP A 176 7.73 -2.08 -1.64
C ASP A 176 9.09 -2.75 -1.38
N PRO A 177 9.75 -3.29 -2.41
CA PRO A 177 10.92 -4.13 -2.22
C PRO A 177 12.14 -3.39 -1.68
N MET A 178 12.19 -2.07 -1.82
CA MET A 178 13.32 -1.25 -1.37
C MET A 178 12.86 0.01 -0.65
N LEU A 179 13.81 0.70 -0.02
CA LEU A 179 13.59 2.03 0.56
C LEU A 179 13.03 3.00 -0.49
N PRO A 180 11.94 3.71 -0.18
CA PRO A 180 11.23 4.57 -1.14
C PRO A 180 11.85 5.97 -1.27
N ASP A 181 13.10 6.14 -0.87
CA ASP A 181 13.78 7.45 -0.87
C ASP A 181 14.06 7.97 -2.29
N SER A 182 14.00 7.09 -3.29
CA SER A 182 14.14 7.46 -4.70
C SER A 182 13.21 6.61 -5.57
N PRO A 183 12.10 7.18 -6.08
CA PRO A 183 11.22 6.48 -7.01
C PRO A 183 11.95 5.93 -8.24
N ALA A 184 12.91 6.69 -8.77
CA ALA A 184 13.71 6.26 -9.93
C ALA A 184 14.50 4.96 -9.67
N ARG A 185 14.93 4.71 -8.43
CA ARG A 185 15.62 3.46 -8.08
C ARG A 185 14.68 2.25 -8.01
N MET A 186 13.39 2.47 -7.84
CA MET A 186 12.40 1.40 -7.98
C MET A 186 12.36 0.87 -9.42
N GLY A 187 12.58 1.74 -10.41
CA GLY A 187 12.76 1.34 -11.81
C GLY A 187 13.93 0.35 -12.00
N ASP A 188 15.06 0.57 -11.33
CA ASP A 188 16.20 -0.37 -11.40
C ASP A 188 15.82 -1.77 -10.91
N VAL A 189 14.94 -1.88 -9.92
CA VAL A 189 14.41 -3.17 -9.43
C VAL A 189 13.43 -3.77 -10.43
N ALA A 190 12.50 -2.96 -10.94
CA ALA A 190 11.51 -3.40 -11.92
C ALA A 190 12.15 -3.93 -13.21
N ASP A 191 13.22 -3.28 -13.69
CA ASP A 191 13.95 -3.68 -14.89
C ASP A 191 14.71 -5.00 -14.73
N GLN A 192 15.01 -5.41 -13.51
CA GLN A 192 15.85 -6.57 -13.23
C GLN A 192 15.12 -7.75 -12.58
N CYS A 193 13.83 -7.60 -12.28
CA CYS A 193 12.97 -8.67 -11.75
C CYS A 193 11.77 -8.86 -12.67
N ASN A 194 11.40 -10.12 -12.95
CA ASN A 194 10.23 -10.45 -13.77
C ASN A 194 8.93 -10.55 -12.96
N ILE A 195 8.92 -10.03 -11.73
CA ILE A 195 7.71 -9.93 -10.90
C ILE A 195 7.17 -8.51 -11.01
N PRO A 196 5.87 -8.31 -11.25
CA PRO A 196 5.28 -6.97 -11.19
C PRO A 196 5.58 -6.27 -9.86
N ILE A 197 6.03 -5.03 -9.91
CA ILE A 197 6.30 -4.24 -8.71
C ILE A 197 5.03 -3.50 -8.28
N ALA A 198 4.71 -3.57 -7.00
CA ALA A 198 3.69 -2.76 -6.36
C ALA A 198 4.37 -1.79 -5.39
N THR A 199 4.10 -0.49 -5.54
CA THR A 199 4.65 0.53 -4.66
C THR A 199 3.80 1.79 -4.70
N GLY A 200 4.07 2.76 -3.82
CA GLY A 200 3.40 4.04 -3.81
C GLY A 200 2.54 4.31 -2.57
N GLU A 201 2.44 3.41 -1.62
CA GLU A 201 1.64 3.62 -0.39
C GLU A 201 2.09 4.84 0.45
N ARG A 202 3.32 5.30 0.25
CA ARG A 202 3.89 6.47 0.94
C ARG A 202 3.76 7.77 0.14
N PHE A 203 3.32 7.69 -1.11
CA PHE A 203 3.12 8.86 -1.95
C PHE A 203 1.84 9.58 -1.55
N THR A 204 1.93 10.88 -1.51
CA THR A 204 0.85 11.75 -1.05
C THR A 204 0.42 12.77 -2.09
N THR A 205 1.15 12.85 -3.20
CA THR A 205 0.89 13.79 -4.30
C THR A 205 0.99 13.10 -5.65
N ILE A 206 0.26 13.60 -6.64
CA ILE A 206 0.34 13.14 -8.04
C ILE A 206 1.76 13.28 -8.61
N PHE A 207 2.54 14.23 -8.13
CA PHE A 207 3.91 14.48 -8.61
C PHE A 207 4.89 13.38 -8.21
N GLU A 208 4.62 12.68 -7.11
CA GLU A 208 5.41 11.52 -6.70
C GLU A 208 5.07 10.32 -7.59
N TYR A 209 3.80 10.13 -7.96
CA TYR A 209 3.38 9.08 -8.89
C TYR A 209 3.89 9.31 -10.31
N GLU A 210 3.98 10.56 -10.78
CA GLU A 210 4.54 10.91 -12.09
C GLU A 210 5.99 10.43 -12.25
N GLN A 211 6.77 10.44 -11.16
CA GLN A 211 8.15 9.95 -11.18
C GLN A 211 8.26 8.41 -11.21
N LEU A 212 7.19 7.72 -10.83
CA LEU A 212 7.15 6.27 -10.79
C LEU A 212 6.71 5.67 -12.13
N LEU A 213 5.82 6.35 -12.85
CA LEU A 213 5.21 5.90 -14.11
C LEU A 213 6.08 6.28 -15.32
#